data_619c17d6ef6efdd1b25d0c04c55289d5
#
_entry.id   619c17d6ef6efdd1b25d0c04c55289d5
#
_cell.length_a   1.000
_cell.length_b   1.000
_cell.length_c   1.000
_cell.angle_alpha   90.00
_cell.angle_beta   90.00
_cell.angle_gamma   90.00
#
_symmetry.space_group_name_H-M   'P 1'
#
loop_
_entity.id
_entity.type
_entity.pdbx_description
1 polymer ?
#
loop_
_entity_poly.entity_id
_entity_poly.type
_entity_poly.pdbx_seq_one_letter_code
_entity_poly.pdbx_strand_id
1 'polypeptide(L)'
;MHELSKFLPDNFDENARLAILAGKGQYPEILHSRLKSAGIDHVLMAFEDETSPELWSDFDGSKRYIMNVGQLGKLLKSLKTSGAKYAIMAGQITPKKLFKGMKPDLKAILTLAKLKRKNAETIFGAVADALAGIGVGMLDARSFLDADTAPIGLFCGRKWTLPQDYVDHAIHIARECARLDIGQSCVTARGTVLAVESFDGTDKMLERVAQFEAKDALFAKTVKPNQDYRFDVPVIGERTVRKLAEAGIKNAVVEACLLYTSPSPRDRSLS
;
A
#
# COMPACT_ATOMS: atom_id res chain seq x y z
N MET A 1 19.79 -5.13 -20.68
CA MET A 1 18.35 -5.16 -20.44
C MET A 1 18.10 -4.44 -19.12
N HIS A 2 17.34 -3.37 -19.11
CA HIS A 2 16.89 -2.77 -17.83
C HIS A 2 15.90 -3.76 -17.23
N GLU A 3 16.19 -4.27 -16.05
CA GLU A 3 15.27 -5.05 -15.27
C GLU A 3 14.08 -4.13 -14.90
N LEU A 4 12.89 -4.41 -15.44
CA LEU A 4 11.71 -3.55 -15.28
C LEU A 4 11.32 -3.36 -13.81
N SER A 5 11.34 -4.44 -13.04
CA SER A 5 11.10 -4.45 -11.59
C SER A 5 11.40 -5.84 -11.02
N LYS A 6 12.08 -5.90 -9.86
CA LYS A 6 12.38 -7.13 -9.13
C LYS A 6 11.14 -7.78 -8.49
N PHE A 7 10.00 -7.11 -8.52
CA PHE A 7 8.74 -7.60 -7.95
C PHE A 7 7.81 -8.22 -9.00
N LEU A 8 8.22 -8.24 -10.26
CA LEU A 8 7.48 -8.90 -11.32
C LEU A 8 7.72 -10.42 -11.28
N PRO A 9 6.73 -11.23 -11.67
CA PRO A 9 6.94 -12.66 -11.83
C PRO A 9 7.88 -12.95 -13.01
N ASP A 10 8.63 -14.05 -12.93
CA ASP A 10 9.63 -14.44 -13.96
C ASP A 10 9.03 -14.57 -15.38
N ASN A 11 7.74 -14.88 -15.47
CA ASN A 11 7.00 -15.05 -16.71
C ASN A 11 6.17 -13.82 -17.11
N PHE A 12 6.51 -12.65 -16.60
CA PHE A 12 5.82 -11.40 -16.97
C PHE A 12 5.99 -11.09 -18.45
N ASP A 13 4.87 -10.86 -19.15
CA ASP A 13 4.85 -10.46 -20.55
C ASP A 13 4.79 -8.93 -20.65
N GLU A 14 5.91 -8.31 -21.03
CA GLU A 14 6.06 -6.85 -21.19
C GLU A 14 5.14 -6.25 -22.27
N ASN A 15 4.69 -7.06 -23.22
CA ASN A 15 3.80 -6.64 -24.30
C ASN A 15 2.32 -6.75 -23.89
N ALA A 16 2.03 -7.37 -22.76
CA ALA A 16 0.68 -7.51 -22.29
C ALA A 16 0.19 -6.23 -21.60
N ARG A 17 -1.09 -5.90 -21.85
CA ARG A 17 -1.73 -4.74 -21.22
C ARG A 17 -1.92 -4.95 -19.73
N LEU A 18 -1.62 -3.92 -18.94
CA LEU A 18 -1.78 -3.86 -17.49
C LEU A 18 -2.96 -2.96 -17.12
N ALA A 19 -3.71 -3.29 -16.09
CA ALA A 19 -4.76 -2.44 -15.52
C ALA A 19 -4.32 -1.87 -14.16
N ILE A 20 -4.41 -0.55 -13.98
CA ILE A 20 -4.27 0.11 -12.68
C ILE A 20 -5.64 0.17 -12.03
N LEU A 21 -5.84 -0.53 -10.92
CA LEU A 21 -7.02 -0.41 -10.07
C LEU A 21 -6.76 0.74 -9.08
N ALA A 22 -7.21 1.94 -9.42
CA ALA A 22 -6.77 3.18 -8.78
C ALA A 22 -7.68 3.63 -7.64
N GLY A 23 -7.19 3.52 -6.40
CA GLY A 23 -7.76 4.16 -5.22
C GLY A 23 -7.24 5.58 -5.01
N LYS A 24 -7.33 6.06 -3.76
CA LYS A 24 -6.83 7.37 -3.32
C LYS A 24 -5.33 7.40 -3.08
N GLY A 25 -4.78 8.61 -3.09
CA GLY A 25 -3.39 8.90 -2.76
C GLY A 25 -2.52 9.02 -4.00
N GLN A 26 -1.24 9.27 -3.80
CA GLN A 26 -0.29 9.54 -4.88
C GLN A 26 0.20 8.27 -5.60
N TYR A 27 0.02 7.11 -4.98
CA TYR A 27 0.55 5.87 -5.53
C TYR A 27 0.02 5.56 -6.94
N PRO A 28 -1.29 5.68 -7.27
CA PRO A 28 -1.78 5.46 -8.62
C PRO A 28 -1.11 6.36 -9.67
N GLU A 29 -0.85 7.62 -9.32
CA GLU A 29 -0.19 8.60 -10.21
C GLU A 29 1.29 8.25 -10.43
N ILE A 30 1.99 7.86 -9.36
CA ILE A 30 3.39 7.43 -9.45
C ILE A 30 3.49 6.18 -10.32
N LEU A 31 2.62 5.18 -10.09
CA LEU A 31 2.59 3.96 -10.88
C LEU A 31 2.32 4.25 -12.36
N HIS A 32 1.32 5.11 -12.66
CA HIS A 32 1.05 5.55 -14.02
C HIS A 32 2.29 6.16 -14.70
N SER A 33 2.96 7.08 -14.01
CA SER A 33 4.18 7.71 -14.52
C SER A 33 5.30 6.69 -14.78
N ARG A 34 5.50 5.72 -13.87
CA ARG A 34 6.51 4.66 -14.02
C ARG A 34 6.20 3.74 -15.21
N LEU A 35 4.94 3.31 -15.35
CA LEU A 35 4.50 2.47 -16.47
C LEU A 35 4.65 3.20 -17.80
N LYS A 36 4.31 4.48 -17.86
CA LYS A 36 4.49 5.33 -19.04
C LYS A 36 5.97 5.44 -19.41
N SER A 37 6.84 5.68 -18.43
CA SER A 37 8.29 5.75 -18.65
C SER A 37 8.91 4.41 -19.07
N ALA A 38 8.36 3.30 -18.60
CA ALA A 38 8.78 1.95 -18.99
C ALA A 38 8.18 1.48 -20.32
N GLY A 39 7.30 2.27 -20.96
CA GLY A 39 6.66 1.90 -22.22
C GLY A 39 5.59 0.79 -22.09
N ILE A 40 5.12 0.49 -20.88
CA ILE A 40 4.12 -0.55 -20.65
C ILE A 40 2.71 -0.03 -21.01
N ASP A 41 2.03 -0.74 -21.93
CA ASP A 41 0.63 -0.41 -22.27
C ASP A 41 -0.29 -0.69 -21.10
N HIS A 42 -1.04 0.34 -20.67
CA HIS A 42 -1.88 0.21 -19.50
C HIS A 42 -3.17 1.02 -19.58
N VAL A 43 -4.14 0.61 -18.77
CA VAL A 43 -5.49 1.18 -18.67
C VAL A 43 -5.83 1.49 -17.22
N LEU A 44 -6.75 2.42 -17.03
CA LEU A 44 -7.23 2.86 -15.71
C LEU A 44 -8.58 2.24 -15.38
N MET A 45 -8.66 1.59 -14.22
CA MET A 45 -9.90 1.21 -13.55
C MET A 45 -10.10 2.16 -12.38
N ALA A 46 -10.88 3.21 -12.60
CA ALA A 46 -11.13 4.27 -11.61
C ALA A 46 -12.35 3.95 -10.75
N PHE A 47 -12.30 4.37 -9.48
CA PHE A 47 -13.42 4.28 -8.54
C PHE A 47 -13.96 5.66 -8.21
N GLU A 48 -15.28 5.85 -8.32
CA GLU A 48 -15.96 7.12 -8.03
C GLU A 48 -15.60 7.64 -6.63
N ASP A 49 -15.24 8.92 -6.54
CA ASP A 49 -14.78 9.64 -5.33
C ASP A 49 -13.55 9.02 -4.63
N GLU A 50 -12.84 8.10 -5.26
CA GLU A 50 -11.58 7.54 -4.77
C GLU A 50 -10.41 7.94 -5.67
N THR A 51 -10.51 7.72 -6.98
CA THR A 51 -9.47 8.08 -7.96
C THR A 51 -9.42 9.59 -8.18
N SER A 52 -8.23 10.17 -8.25
CA SER A 52 -8.07 11.61 -8.48
C SER A 52 -8.57 12.03 -9.87
N PRO A 53 -9.18 13.22 -9.99
CA PRO A 53 -9.59 13.77 -11.29
C PRO A 53 -8.40 13.98 -12.25
N GLU A 54 -7.23 14.32 -11.70
CA GLU A 54 -5.99 14.53 -12.43
C GLU A 54 -5.57 13.26 -13.13
N LEU A 55 -5.47 12.13 -12.40
CA LEU A 55 -5.16 10.83 -12.99
C LEU A 55 -6.20 10.40 -14.03
N TRP A 56 -7.49 10.64 -13.75
CA TRP A 56 -8.55 10.36 -14.71
C TRP A 56 -8.37 11.10 -16.03
N SER A 57 -7.95 12.37 -15.97
CA SER A 57 -7.78 13.24 -17.12
C SER A 57 -6.56 12.88 -17.97
N ASP A 58 -5.57 12.20 -17.38
CA ASP A 58 -4.30 11.81 -18.04
C ASP A 58 -4.47 10.61 -18.98
N PHE A 59 -5.60 9.91 -18.90
CA PHE A 59 -5.91 8.77 -19.75
C PHE A 59 -6.88 9.12 -20.88
N ASP A 60 -6.61 8.62 -22.08
CA ASP A 60 -7.55 8.67 -23.20
C ASP A 60 -8.87 7.97 -22.86
N GLY A 61 -9.98 8.45 -23.42
CA GLY A 61 -11.31 7.92 -23.15
C GLY A 61 -11.47 6.41 -23.38
N SER A 62 -10.71 5.84 -24.34
CA SER A 62 -10.69 4.41 -24.64
C SER A 62 -9.87 3.56 -23.64
N LYS A 63 -9.03 4.21 -22.82
CA LYS A 63 -8.13 3.56 -21.85
C LYS A 63 -8.55 3.76 -20.40
N ARG A 64 -9.73 4.31 -20.13
CA ARG A 64 -10.22 4.57 -18.77
C ARG A 64 -11.63 4.07 -18.56
N TYR A 65 -11.89 3.47 -17.41
CA TYR A 65 -13.15 2.88 -17.00
C TYR A 65 -13.48 3.35 -15.58
N ILE A 66 -14.71 3.80 -15.32
CA ILE A 66 -15.14 4.27 -14.00
C ILE A 66 -16.24 3.39 -13.44
N MET A 67 -16.18 3.15 -12.14
CA MET A 67 -17.17 2.35 -11.42
C MET A 67 -17.25 2.76 -9.94
N ASN A 68 -18.30 2.33 -9.25
CA ASN A 68 -18.37 2.47 -7.80
C ASN A 68 -17.62 1.35 -7.10
N VAL A 69 -17.12 1.63 -5.89
CA VAL A 69 -16.58 0.59 -5.00
C VAL A 69 -17.68 -0.47 -4.75
N GLY A 70 -17.34 -1.74 -4.96
CA GLY A 70 -18.28 -2.86 -4.84
C GLY A 70 -18.91 -3.33 -6.17
N GLN A 71 -18.69 -2.66 -7.28
CA GLN A 71 -19.17 -3.13 -8.59
C GLN A 71 -18.19 -4.15 -9.21
N LEU A 72 -18.06 -5.33 -8.58
CA LEU A 72 -17.12 -6.38 -9.00
C LEU A 72 -17.44 -6.89 -10.41
N GLY A 73 -18.70 -7.11 -10.75
CA GLY A 73 -19.10 -7.56 -12.09
C GLY A 73 -18.74 -6.53 -13.16
N LYS A 74 -18.92 -5.22 -12.88
CA LYS A 74 -18.50 -4.14 -13.78
C LYS A 74 -16.99 -4.11 -13.94
N LEU A 75 -16.22 -4.27 -12.85
CA LEU A 75 -14.74 -4.37 -12.88
C LEU A 75 -14.30 -5.51 -13.80
N LEU A 76 -14.82 -6.74 -13.58
CA LEU A 76 -14.45 -7.91 -14.36
C LEU A 76 -14.80 -7.74 -15.85
N LYS A 77 -15.95 -7.14 -16.15
CA LYS A 77 -16.36 -6.83 -17.54
C LYS A 77 -15.41 -5.81 -18.18
N SER A 78 -15.07 -4.73 -17.46
CA SER A 78 -14.14 -3.70 -17.95
C SER A 78 -12.74 -4.26 -18.20
N LEU A 79 -12.21 -5.12 -17.29
CA LEU A 79 -10.95 -5.80 -17.49
C LEU A 79 -10.94 -6.68 -18.73
N LYS A 80 -11.99 -7.47 -18.96
CA LYS A 80 -12.12 -8.28 -20.20
C LYS A 80 -12.17 -7.40 -21.44
N THR A 81 -12.98 -6.34 -21.43
CA THR A 81 -13.13 -5.42 -22.57
C THR A 81 -11.83 -4.70 -22.88
N SER A 82 -11.05 -4.33 -21.87
CA SER A 82 -9.76 -3.67 -22.06
C SER A 82 -8.66 -4.58 -22.60
N GLY A 83 -8.83 -5.89 -22.51
CA GLY A 83 -7.79 -6.87 -22.88
C GLY A 83 -6.62 -6.94 -21.90
N ALA A 84 -6.77 -6.40 -20.69
CA ALA A 84 -5.71 -6.48 -19.67
C ALA A 84 -5.42 -7.94 -19.28
N LYS A 85 -4.13 -8.26 -19.17
CA LYS A 85 -3.64 -9.57 -18.69
C LYS A 85 -3.18 -9.50 -17.24
N TYR A 86 -2.78 -8.33 -16.80
CA TYR A 86 -2.32 -8.07 -15.45
C TYR A 86 -3.10 -6.92 -14.81
N ALA A 87 -3.14 -6.91 -13.49
CA ALA A 87 -3.70 -5.80 -12.72
C ALA A 87 -2.81 -5.48 -11.50
N ILE A 88 -2.70 -4.21 -11.17
CA ILE A 88 -2.07 -3.74 -9.92
C ILE A 88 -3.09 -2.93 -9.14
N MET A 89 -3.27 -3.25 -7.86
CA MET A 89 -4.01 -2.39 -6.95
C MET A 89 -3.10 -1.27 -6.44
N ALA A 90 -3.48 -0.02 -6.71
CA ALA A 90 -2.72 1.15 -6.34
C ALA A 90 -3.57 2.13 -5.53
N GLY A 91 -3.05 2.58 -4.39
CA GLY A 91 -3.74 3.53 -3.51
C GLY A 91 -4.72 2.86 -2.54
N GLN A 92 -5.43 3.70 -1.80
CA GLN A 92 -6.33 3.27 -0.74
C GLN A 92 -7.80 3.38 -1.16
N ILE A 93 -8.64 2.46 -0.71
CA ILE A 93 -10.10 2.61 -0.71
C ILE A 93 -10.52 3.05 0.69
N THR A 94 -11.32 4.11 0.76
CA THR A 94 -11.81 4.64 2.04
C THR A 94 -12.54 3.55 2.84
N PRO A 95 -12.12 3.21 4.07
CA PRO A 95 -12.73 2.13 4.86
C PRO A 95 -14.25 2.27 5.01
N LYS A 96 -14.75 3.52 5.17
CA LYS A 96 -16.19 3.79 5.24
C LYS A 96 -16.92 3.32 3.98
N LYS A 97 -16.33 3.50 2.80
CA LYS A 97 -16.91 3.03 1.52
C LYS A 97 -16.83 1.52 1.38
N LEU A 98 -15.74 0.90 1.88
CA LEU A 98 -15.59 -0.54 1.84
C LEU A 98 -16.61 -1.28 2.73
N PHE A 99 -16.97 -0.70 3.90
CA PHE A 99 -17.82 -1.37 4.88
C PHE A 99 -19.26 -0.83 4.96
N LYS A 100 -19.50 0.46 4.68
CA LYS A 100 -20.81 1.11 4.85
C LYS A 100 -21.33 1.87 3.63
N GLY A 101 -20.46 2.22 2.68
CA GLY A 101 -20.80 3.03 1.50
C GLY A 101 -20.68 2.28 0.18
N MET A 102 -20.46 0.98 0.21
CA MET A 102 -20.36 0.14 -0.98
C MET A 102 -21.70 0.07 -1.72
N LYS A 103 -21.64 0.16 -3.04
CA LYS A 103 -22.79 -0.09 -3.95
C LYS A 103 -22.55 -1.44 -4.65
N PRO A 104 -22.76 -2.58 -3.96
CA PRO A 104 -22.41 -3.88 -4.50
C PRO A 104 -23.35 -4.26 -5.63
N ASP A 105 -22.77 -4.79 -6.72
CA ASP A 105 -23.54 -5.52 -7.72
C ASP A 105 -23.79 -6.97 -7.30
N LEU A 106 -24.60 -7.69 -8.07
CA LEU A 106 -24.96 -9.08 -7.75
C LEU A 106 -23.70 -9.97 -7.62
N LYS A 107 -22.67 -9.75 -8.44
CA LYS A 107 -21.43 -10.52 -8.39
C LYS A 107 -20.68 -10.27 -7.08
N ALA A 108 -20.59 -9.02 -6.63
CA ALA A 108 -20.00 -8.67 -5.35
C ALA A 108 -20.77 -9.28 -4.18
N ILE A 109 -22.11 -9.19 -4.19
CA ILE A 109 -22.95 -9.78 -3.14
C ILE A 109 -22.69 -11.29 -3.02
N LEU A 110 -22.71 -12.02 -4.13
CA LEU A 110 -22.48 -13.47 -4.16
C LEU A 110 -21.04 -13.83 -3.71
N THR A 111 -20.05 -13.00 -4.05
CA THR A 111 -18.67 -13.21 -3.63
C THR A 111 -18.52 -12.98 -2.12
N LEU A 112 -19.04 -11.86 -1.61
CA LEU A 112 -18.98 -11.52 -0.18
C LEU A 112 -19.77 -12.48 0.71
N ALA A 113 -20.85 -13.07 0.20
CA ALA A 113 -21.63 -14.07 0.93
C ALA A 113 -20.85 -15.36 1.23
N LYS A 114 -19.84 -15.68 0.43
CA LYS A 114 -18.98 -16.87 0.61
C LYS A 114 -17.87 -16.65 1.65
N LEU A 115 -17.59 -15.40 2.03
CA LEU A 115 -16.51 -15.09 2.96
C LEU A 115 -16.91 -15.39 4.41
N LYS A 116 -16.11 -16.20 5.10
CA LYS A 116 -16.28 -16.48 6.55
C LYS A 116 -15.97 -15.25 7.42
N ARG A 117 -15.00 -14.43 7.00
CA ARG A 117 -14.63 -13.15 7.63
C ARG A 117 -14.75 -12.05 6.58
N LYS A 118 -15.14 -10.84 7.00
CA LYS A 118 -15.31 -9.69 6.11
C LYS A 118 -14.36 -8.56 6.50
N ASN A 119 -13.07 -8.87 6.58
CA ASN A 119 -12.01 -7.86 6.72
C ASN A 119 -11.46 -7.46 5.33
N ALA A 120 -10.63 -6.43 5.28
CA ALA A 120 -10.07 -5.92 4.03
C ALA A 120 -9.31 -7.01 3.26
N GLU A 121 -8.48 -7.79 3.95
CA GLU A 121 -7.65 -8.85 3.39
C GLU A 121 -8.50 -9.92 2.67
N THR A 122 -9.55 -10.43 3.32
CA THR A 122 -10.43 -11.45 2.71
C THR A 122 -11.25 -10.89 1.55
N ILE A 123 -11.66 -9.62 1.60
CA ILE A 123 -12.38 -8.95 0.52
C ILE A 123 -11.47 -8.78 -0.70
N PHE A 124 -10.25 -8.25 -0.51
CA PHE A 124 -9.32 -8.05 -1.61
C PHE A 124 -8.78 -9.37 -2.17
N GLY A 125 -8.56 -10.37 -1.31
CA GLY A 125 -8.24 -11.74 -1.74
C GLY A 125 -9.32 -12.31 -2.67
N ALA A 126 -10.59 -12.16 -2.32
CA ALA A 126 -11.70 -12.61 -3.17
C ALA A 126 -11.80 -11.82 -4.49
N VAL A 127 -11.42 -10.55 -4.50
CA VAL A 127 -11.29 -9.78 -5.75
C VAL A 127 -10.16 -10.36 -6.61
N ALA A 128 -8.99 -10.62 -6.03
CA ALA A 128 -7.86 -11.22 -6.74
C ALA A 128 -8.22 -12.59 -7.35
N ASP A 129 -8.92 -13.43 -6.60
CA ASP A 129 -9.41 -14.73 -7.09
C ASP A 129 -10.41 -14.56 -8.24
N ALA A 130 -11.29 -13.56 -8.15
CA ALA A 130 -12.24 -13.27 -9.22
C ALA A 130 -11.56 -12.76 -10.51
N LEU A 131 -10.47 -12.00 -10.40
CA LEU A 131 -9.64 -11.57 -11.52
C LEU A 131 -8.92 -12.77 -12.14
N ALA A 132 -8.31 -13.63 -11.32
CA ALA A 132 -7.67 -14.87 -11.78
C ALA A 132 -8.66 -15.76 -12.54
N GLY A 133 -9.91 -15.86 -12.06
CA GLY A 133 -11.00 -16.60 -12.72
C GLY A 133 -11.37 -16.09 -14.12
N ILE A 134 -10.94 -14.89 -14.52
CA ILE A 134 -11.12 -14.34 -15.88
C ILE A 134 -9.79 -14.25 -16.66
N GLY A 135 -8.70 -14.83 -16.13
CA GLY A 135 -7.38 -14.84 -16.75
C GLY A 135 -6.58 -13.55 -16.58
N VAL A 136 -6.91 -12.72 -15.57
CA VAL A 136 -6.14 -11.51 -15.22
C VAL A 136 -5.33 -11.79 -13.97
N GLY A 137 -3.99 -11.76 -14.11
CA GLY A 137 -3.04 -11.94 -13.00
C GLY A 137 -2.92 -10.68 -12.14
N MET A 138 -3.09 -10.81 -10.82
CA MET A 138 -2.77 -9.71 -9.90
C MET A 138 -1.26 -9.72 -9.63
N LEU A 139 -0.60 -8.59 -9.91
CA LEU A 139 0.81 -8.39 -9.62
C LEU A 139 1.01 -7.89 -8.19
N ASP A 140 2.24 -8.06 -7.69
CA ASP A 140 2.70 -7.39 -6.48
C ASP A 140 2.55 -5.88 -6.63
N ALA A 141 1.91 -5.24 -5.68
CA ALA A 141 1.67 -3.80 -5.74
C ALA A 141 2.96 -2.95 -5.62
N ARG A 142 4.11 -3.54 -5.29
CA ARG A 142 5.44 -2.88 -5.36
C ARG A 142 6.04 -2.87 -6.76
N SER A 143 5.46 -3.62 -7.71
CA SER A 143 5.97 -3.67 -9.09
C SER A 143 6.11 -2.28 -9.68
N PHE A 144 7.25 -2.02 -10.32
CA PHE A 144 7.67 -0.72 -10.87
C PHE A 144 8.00 0.37 -9.82
N LEU A 145 8.05 0.02 -8.53
CA LEU A 145 8.35 0.95 -7.43
C LEU A 145 9.65 0.58 -6.69
N ASP A 146 10.57 -0.07 -7.35
CA ASP A 146 11.82 -0.57 -6.76
C ASP A 146 12.63 0.53 -6.08
N ALA A 147 12.70 1.70 -6.69
CA ALA A 147 13.38 2.87 -6.14
C ALA A 147 12.67 3.51 -4.93
N ASP A 148 11.38 3.17 -4.73
CA ASP A 148 10.56 3.72 -3.66
C ASP A 148 10.49 2.79 -2.43
N THR A 149 11.20 1.66 -2.44
CA THR A 149 11.30 0.78 -1.27
C THR A 149 12.37 1.26 -0.29
N ALA A 150 12.17 1.05 1.00
CA ALA A 150 13.14 1.44 2.03
C ALA A 150 14.49 0.75 1.81
N PRO A 151 15.59 1.50 1.69
CA PRO A 151 16.92 0.91 1.52
C PRO A 151 17.44 0.27 2.81
N ILE A 152 18.47 -0.57 2.67
CA ILE A 152 19.19 -1.13 3.83
C ILE A 152 20.10 -0.05 4.40
N GLY A 153 20.11 0.07 5.73
CA GLY A 153 20.97 0.98 6.47
C GLY A 153 20.33 2.32 6.83
N LEU A 154 21.14 3.30 7.15
CA LEU A 154 20.68 4.65 7.50
C LEU A 154 20.38 5.42 6.22
N PHE A 155 19.12 5.67 5.90
CA PHE A 155 18.72 6.35 4.67
C PHE A 155 18.33 7.82 4.86
N CYS A 156 18.13 8.28 6.11
CA CYS A 156 17.94 9.71 6.38
C CYS A 156 18.40 10.08 7.80
N GLY A 157 18.66 11.36 8.03
CA GLY A 157 19.04 11.88 9.35
C GLY A 157 20.54 11.82 9.63
N ARG A 158 20.87 11.81 10.93
CA ARG A 158 22.25 11.81 11.43
C ARG A 158 22.64 10.42 11.93
N LYS A 159 23.92 10.26 12.36
CA LYS A 159 24.41 9.02 12.93
C LYS A 159 23.45 8.46 13.98
N TRP A 160 23.16 7.17 13.86
CA TRP A 160 22.36 6.42 14.81
C TRP A 160 23.05 6.35 16.20
N THR A 161 22.30 6.61 17.27
CA THR A 161 22.86 6.69 18.63
C THR A 161 22.17 5.79 19.63
N LEU A 162 21.03 5.18 19.29
CA LEU A 162 20.37 4.26 20.20
C LEU A 162 21.10 2.92 20.28
N PRO A 163 21.13 2.28 21.47
CA PRO A 163 21.64 0.92 21.62
C PRO A 163 20.91 -0.08 20.73
N GLN A 164 21.64 -1.06 20.20
CA GLN A 164 21.08 -2.05 19.27
C GLN A 164 19.99 -2.92 19.93
N ASP A 165 20.14 -3.23 21.18
CA ASP A 165 19.15 -3.98 21.96
C ASP A 165 17.76 -3.29 22.03
N TYR A 166 17.73 -1.95 22.05
CA TYR A 166 16.48 -1.20 21.98
C TYR A 166 15.82 -1.31 20.61
N VAL A 167 16.63 -1.33 19.55
CA VAL A 167 16.17 -1.53 18.17
C VAL A 167 15.58 -2.92 18.01
N ASP A 168 16.33 -3.93 18.45
CA ASP A 168 15.94 -5.34 18.35
C ASP A 168 14.66 -5.61 19.14
N HIS A 169 14.54 -5.03 20.33
CA HIS A 169 13.33 -5.11 21.12
C HIS A 169 12.12 -4.46 20.41
N ALA A 170 12.28 -3.25 19.86
CA ALA A 170 11.20 -2.55 19.17
C ALA A 170 10.75 -3.32 17.91
N ILE A 171 11.69 -3.84 17.13
CA ILE A 171 11.40 -4.69 15.97
C ILE A 171 10.67 -5.96 16.39
N HIS A 172 11.14 -6.62 17.47
CA HIS A 172 10.50 -7.82 18.00
C HIS A 172 9.04 -7.56 18.38
N ILE A 173 8.77 -6.50 19.14
CA ILE A 173 7.40 -6.12 19.52
C ILE A 173 6.53 -5.84 18.25
N ALA A 174 7.04 -5.06 17.29
CA ALA A 174 6.30 -4.77 16.07
C ALA A 174 5.96 -6.05 15.29
N ARG A 175 6.92 -7.00 15.19
CA ARG A 175 6.71 -8.30 14.51
C ARG A 175 5.69 -9.18 15.23
N GLU A 176 5.72 -9.23 16.56
CA GLU A 176 4.73 -10.00 17.31
C GLU A 176 3.32 -9.39 17.18
N CYS A 177 3.19 -8.07 17.21
CA CYS A 177 1.91 -7.40 16.93
C CYS A 177 1.42 -7.71 15.51
N ALA A 178 2.31 -7.71 14.53
CA ALA A 178 1.99 -8.05 13.14
C ALA A 178 1.58 -9.53 12.99
N ARG A 179 2.27 -10.45 13.68
CA ARG A 179 1.94 -11.88 13.69
C ARG A 179 0.56 -12.16 14.28
N LEU A 180 0.16 -11.37 15.29
CA LEU A 180 -1.15 -11.48 15.95
C LEU A 180 -2.27 -10.70 15.22
N ASP A 181 -1.96 -10.06 14.08
CA ASP A 181 -2.89 -9.22 13.31
C ASP A 181 -3.47 -8.05 14.13
N ILE A 182 -2.69 -7.50 15.06
CA ILE A 182 -3.07 -6.34 15.89
C ILE A 182 -2.74 -5.05 15.12
N GLY A 183 -1.50 -4.95 14.60
CA GLY A 183 -0.96 -3.82 13.86
C GLY A 183 0.47 -4.12 13.44
N GLN A 184 1.10 -3.19 12.72
CA GLN A 184 2.43 -3.41 12.11
C GLN A 184 3.50 -2.46 12.66
N SER A 185 3.14 -1.62 13.64
CA SER A 185 4.07 -0.67 14.24
C SER A 185 3.89 -0.53 15.74
N CYS A 186 4.95 -0.07 16.39
CA CYS A 186 4.93 0.28 17.79
C CYS A 186 5.86 1.47 18.07
N VAL A 187 5.72 2.05 19.24
CA VAL A 187 6.69 3.00 19.81
C VAL A 187 7.19 2.46 21.14
N THR A 188 8.51 2.43 21.30
CA THR A 188 9.18 2.07 22.53
C THR A 188 10.04 3.23 23.03
N ALA A 189 10.35 3.28 24.31
CA ALA A 189 11.37 4.15 24.87
C ALA A 189 12.18 3.39 25.92
N ARG A 190 13.48 3.34 25.75
CA ARG A 190 14.42 2.67 26.67
C ARG A 190 13.97 1.25 27.05
N GLY A 191 13.50 0.48 26.07
CA GLY A 191 13.03 -0.89 26.27
C GLY A 191 11.60 -1.02 26.80
N THR A 192 10.90 0.09 27.07
CA THR A 192 9.49 0.06 27.47
C THR A 192 8.57 0.33 26.27
N VAL A 193 7.54 -0.48 26.06
CA VAL A 193 6.52 -0.26 25.04
C VAL A 193 5.60 0.87 25.48
N LEU A 194 5.54 1.95 24.72
CA LEU A 194 4.64 3.09 24.98
C LEU A 194 3.28 2.90 24.32
N ALA A 195 3.29 2.41 23.08
CA ALA A 195 2.07 2.11 22.34
C ALA A 195 2.33 1.11 21.21
N VAL A 196 1.31 0.36 20.86
CA VAL A 196 1.25 -0.44 19.64
C VAL A 196 0.18 0.08 18.72
N GLU A 197 0.39 -0.05 17.41
CA GLU A 197 -0.64 0.21 16.41
C GLU A 197 -1.78 -0.78 16.58
N SER A 198 -3.01 -0.31 16.42
CA SER A 198 -4.20 -1.14 16.48
C SER A 198 -5.22 -0.68 15.44
N PHE A 199 -6.49 -1.00 15.63
CA PHE A 199 -7.57 -0.65 14.70
C PHE A 199 -7.64 0.84 14.31
N ASP A 200 -7.21 1.74 15.19
CA ASP A 200 -7.22 3.20 14.96
C ASP A 200 -6.04 3.70 14.09
N GLY A 201 -5.07 2.82 13.79
CA GLY A 201 -3.97 3.07 12.87
C GLY A 201 -2.79 3.83 13.47
N THR A 202 -1.71 3.95 12.67
CA THR A 202 -0.42 4.56 13.06
C THR A 202 -0.58 6.00 13.56
N ASP A 203 -1.39 6.84 12.89
CA ASP A 203 -1.52 8.25 13.25
C ASP A 203 -2.08 8.43 14.67
N LYS A 204 -3.12 7.67 15.01
CA LYS A 204 -3.73 7.75 16.35
C LYS A 204 -2.83 7.18 17.44
N MET A 205 -2.05 6.16 17.12
CA MET A 205 -1.01 5.67 18.01
C MET A 205 0.01 6.78 18.31
N LEU A 206 0.50 7.48 17.30
CA LEU A 206 1.47 8.58 17.46
C LEU A 206 0.88 9.76 18.26
N GLU A 207 -0.38 10.11 18.04
CA GLU A 207 -1.10 11.14 18.83
C GLU A 207 -1.18 10.77 20.33
N ARG A 208 -1.36 9.48 20.66
CA ARG A 208 -1.32 9.02 22.06
C ARG A 208 0.07 9.12 22.66
N VAL A 209 1.10 8.73 21.90
CA VAL A 209 2.50 8.76 22.36
C VAL A 209 2.98 10.19 22.60
N ALA A 210 2.54 11.16 21.80
CA ALA A 210 2.87 12.57 21.98
C ALA A 210 2.57 13.09 23.40
N GLN A 211 1.55 12.53 24.06
CA GLN A 211 1.14 12.93 25.42
C GLN A 211 2.12 12.48 26.51
N PHE A 212 3.02 11.53 26.20
CA PHE A 212 3.96 10.99 27.20
C PHE A 212 5.28 11.77 27.27
N GLU A 213 5.55 12.67 26.30
CA GLU A 213 6.79 13.46 26.20
C GLU A 213 8.06 12.60 26.38
N ALA A 214 8.03 11.36 25.87
CA ALA A 214 9.03 10.35 26.13
C ALA A 214 10.35 10.68 25.44
N LYS A 215 11.45 10.73 26.24
CA LYS A 215 12.81 10.84 25.72
C LYS A 215 13.27 9.52 25.12
N ASP A 216 14.10 9.60 24.08
CA ASP A 216 14.70 8.43 23.40
C ASP A 216 13.65 7.47 22.82
N ALA A 217 12.48 8.01 22.43
CA ALA A 217 11.45 7.23 21.80
C ALA A 217 11.89 6.73 20.42
N LEU A 218 11.55 5.47 20.13
CA LEU A 218 11.84 4.77 18.90
C LEU A 218 10.55 4.23 18.28
N PHE A 219 10.25 4.66 17.08
CA PHE A 219 9.19 4.08 16.26
C PHE A 219 9.73 2.88 15.47
N ALA A 220 9.04 1.75 15.52
CA ALA A 220 9.35 0.57 14.71
C ALA A 220 8.16 0.19 13.84
N LYS A 221 8.42 -0.13 12.56
CA LYS A 221 7.40 -0.64 11.63
C LYS A 221 7.93 -1.81 10.84
N THR A 222 7.13 -2.88 10.80
CA THR A 222 7.46 -4.12 10.09
C THR A 222 6.32 -4.50 9.13
N VAL A 223 6.40 -5.67 8.53
CA VAL A 223 5.36 -6.28 7.70
C VAL A 223 4.81 -7.53 8.38
N LYS A 224 3.62 -7.95 8.00
CA LYS A 224 3.05 -9.23 8.48
C LYS A 224 3.85 -10.39 7.90
N PRO A 225 4.03 -11.51 8.65
CA PRO A 225 4.74 -12.69 8.14
C PRO A 225 4.14 -13.26 6.84
N ASN A 226 2.82 -13.13 6.67
CA ASN A 226 2.09 -13.60 5.49
C ASN A 226 1.47 -12.42 4.74
N GLN A 227 2.23 -11.33 4.58
CA GLN A 227 1.77 -10.13 3.87
C GLN A 227 1.39 -10.45 2.42
N ASP A 228 0.17 -10.15 2.03
CA ASP A 228 -0.24 -10.26 0.62
C ASP A 228 0.03 -8.94 -0.11
N TYR A 229 1.19 -8.85 -0.71
CA TYR A 229 1.63 -7.65 -1.42
C TYR A 229 0.84 -7.33 -2.70
N ARG A 230 -0.11 -8.15 -3.10
CA ARG A 230 -0.98 -7.83 -4.24
C ARG A 230 -1.92 -6.67 -3.94
N PHE A 231 -2.24 -6.43 -2.66
CA PHE A 231 -3.20 -5.39 -2.26
C PHE A 231 -2.90 -4.70 -0.92
N ASP A 232 -1.93 -5.18 -0.15
CA ASP A 232 -1.57 -4.57 1.14
C ASP A 232 -0.05 -4.36 1.21
N VAL A 233 0.38 -3.15 0.85
CA VAL A 233 1.78 -2.74 0.96
C VAL A 233 1.90 -1.78 2.13
N PRO A 234 2.64 -2.14 3.20
CA PRO A 234 2.90 -1.24 4.30
C PRO A 234 3.69 -0.02 3.84
N VAL A 235 3.21 1.16 4.16
CA VAL A 235 3.80 2.42 3.72
C VAL A 235 4.30 3.23 4.90
N ILE A 236 5.49 3.83 4.72
CA ILE A 236 5.95 4.97 5.49
C ILE A 236 6.17 6.15 4.53
N GLY A 237 5.57 7.30 4.79
CA GLY A 237 5.65 8.46 3.91
C GLY A 237 5.72 9.76 4.68
N GLU A 238 5.71 10.87 3.98
CA GLU A 238 5.81 12.23 4.55
C GLU A 238 4.83 12.45 5.72
N ARG A 239 3.59 11.97 5.59
CA ARG A 239 2.59 12.08 6.65
C ARG A 239 3.04 11.40 7.95
N THR A 240 3.59 10.18 7.86
CA THR A 240 4.12 9.47 9.03
C THR A 240 5.30 10.21 9.64
N VAL A 241 6.22 10.72 8.82
CA VAL A 241 7.38 11.49 9.29
C VAL A 241 6.94 12.77 10.01
N ARG A 242 5.95 13.48 9.48
CA ARG A 242 5.36 14.66 10.16
C ARG A 242 4.75 14.28 11.51
N LYS A 243 3.98 13.20 11.57
CA LYS A 243 3.37 12.71 12.82
C LYS A 243 4.41 12.28 13.85
N LEU A 244 5.51 11.66 13.41
CA LEU A 244 6.65 11.36 14.28
C LEU A 244 7.28 12.63 14.87
N ALA A 245 7.48 13.65 14.04
CA ALA A 245 8.02 14.94 14.47
C ALA A 245 7.07 15.65 15.46
N GLU A 246 5.76 15.67 15.18
CA GLU A 246 4.73 16.22 16.08
C GLU A 246 4.72 15.49 17.43
N ALA A 247 4.96 14.18 17.44
CA ALA A 247 5.05 13.36 18.64
C ALA A 247 6.42 13.44 19.35
N GLY A 248 7.36 14.25 18.85
CA GLY A 248 8.70 14.38 19.42
C GLY A 248 9.60 13.14 19.21
N ILE A 249 9.19 12.20 18.34
CA ILE A 249 9.93 10.95 18.07
C ILE A 249 10.97 11.23 16.99
N LYS A 250 12.24 11.09 17.35
CA LYS A 250 13.39 11.41 16.49
C LYS A 250 14.02 10.19 15.83
N ASN A 251 13.68 9.00 16.27
CA ASN A 251 14.25 7.75 15.80
C ASN A 251 13.15 6.85 15.23
N ALA A 252 13.39 6.31 14.03
CA ALA A 252 12.51 5.34 13.41
C ALA A 252 13.32 4.22 12.78
N VAL A 253 12.84 3.00 12.91
CA VAL A 253 13.36 1.82 12.23
C VAL A 253 12.22 1.16 11.44
N VAL A 254 12.52 0.79 10.21
CA VAL A 254 11.56 0.14 9.31
C VAL A 254 12.21 -1.06 8.65
N GLU A 255 11.44 -2.06 8.32
CA GLU A 255 11.92 -3.25 7.64
C GLU A 255 12.34 -2.88 6.20
N ALA A 256 13.62 -3.06 5.88
CA ALA A 256 14.19 -2.66 4.60
C ALA A 256 13.60 -3.47 3.43
N CYS A 257 13.49 -2.85 2.28
CA CYS A 257 13.00 -3.43 1.02
C CYS A 257 11.54 -3.90 1.01
N LEU A 258 10.85 -3.82 2.14
CA LEU A 258 9.48 -4.29 2.28
C LEU A 258 8.46 -3.16 2.39
N LEU A 259 8.88 -1.96 2.81
CA LEU A 259 8.04 -0.79 2.92
C LEU A 259 8.26 0.15 1.75
N TYR A 260 7.16 0.56 1.15
CA TYR A 260 7.14 1.63 0.17
C TYR A 260 7.27 2.99 0.89
N THR A 261 8.23 3.81 0.47
CA THR A 261 8.36 5.19 0.94
C THR A 261 7.76 6.11 -0.11
N SER A 262 6.71 6.86 0.25
CA SER A 262 6.14 7.85 -0.67
C SER A 262 7.19 8.92 -0.98
N PRO A 263 7.48 9.23 -2.26
CA PRO A 263 8.48 10.22 -2.61
C PRO A 263 8.12 11.59 -2.04
N SER A 264 9.13 12.29 -1.50
CA SER A 264 8.99 13.66 -1.05
C SER A 264 8.68 14.60 -2.24
N PRO A 265 7.94 15.70 -2.03
CA PRO A 265 7.80 16.74 -3.06
C PRO A 265 9.11 17.27 -3.62
N ARG A 266 10.23 17.18 -2.86
CA ARG A 266 11.56 17.55 -3.32
C ARG A 266 12.15 16.60 -4.36
N ASP A 267 11.77 15.31 -4.32
CA ASP A 267 12.28 14.30 -5.25
C ASP A 267 11.62 14.39 -6.63
N ARG A 268 10.49 15.10 -6.74
CA ARG A 268 9.79 15.36 -8.01
C ARG A 268 10.44 16.46 -8.85
N SER A 269 11.29 17.30 -8.25
CA SER A 269 11.96 18.41 -8.97
C SER A 269 13.28 18.02 -9.62
N LEU A 270 13.70 16.75 -9.54
CA LEU A 270 14.95 16.23 -10.06
C LEU A 270 14.76 15.24 -11.24
N SER A 271 13.56 15.16 -11.81
CA SER A 271 13.27 14.35 -13.01
C SER A 271 12.90 15.21 -14.20
#